data_77f2fee02a891c5f2b9f40cf16d3ded3
#
_entry.id   77f2fee02a891c5f2b9f40cf16d3ded3
#
_cell.length_a   1.000
_cell.length_b   1.000
_cell.length_c   1.000
_cell.angle_alpha   90.00
_cell.angle_beta   90.00
_cell.angle_gamma   90.00
#
_symmetry.space_group_name_H-M   'P 1'
#
loop_
_entity.id
_entity.type
_entity.pdbx_description
1 polymer ?
#
loop_
_entity_poly.entity_id
_entity_poly.type
_entity_poly.pdbx_seq_one_letter_code
_entity_poly.pdbx_strand_id
1 'polypeptide(L)'
;KKKKIDWKKREEELLKLLDRFRSKDATYDCVVPSSGGKDSAYVAHELKTKYGMNPISVTWSPLQYTDIGFQNLQSYNDSGFDVIMGMPRGDMKRKMCREALIEMGDPFQGFIYGQVLFPVTVAINYGIRLIFRGENAEAEYGGNKDSWDKKYLSLEDFKKVYFSNYSLDFWLNKGFSKNDLSFFNHTNLSGNNEKLCDSYFYGYFRNWSNHSNFYYASKHTGFKPNDRRTEGTYTKYSSIDDKIDTFHHWFSLLKFGHGRCTSNAAREVREGFITRKEAVALVHKYDNEFPKLYFKEFLEFSGISEKDFWDIANSWRNKNLWSLKGKDWVKKFPVS
;
A
#
# COMPACT_ATOMS: atom_id res chain seq x y z
N LYS A 1 -19.20 -9.03 -8.98
CA LYS A 1 -19.26 -9.47 -7.58
C LYS A 1 -19.80 -8.36 -6.67
N LYS A 2 -19.26 -7.12 -6.74
CA LYS A 2 -19.73 -5.96 -5.93
C LYS A 2 -21.23 -5.64 -6.09
N LYS A 3 -21.81 -5.85 -7.28
CA LYS A 3 -23.26 -5.69 -7.53
C LYS A 3 -24.19 -6.64 -6.76
N LYS A 4 -23.66 -7.74 -6.22
CA LYS A 4 -24.41 -8.75 -5.45
C LYS A 4 -24.27 -8.59 -3.93
N ILE A 5 -23.51 -7.58 -3.49
CA ILE A 5 -23.28 -7.32 -2.07
C ILE A 5 -24.43 -6.49 -1.53
N ASP A 6 -24.99 -6.91 -0.41
CA ASP A 6 -25.95 -6.11 0.35
C ASP A 6 -25.19 -5.06 1.18
N TRP A 7 -25.00 -3.89 0.57
CA TRP A 7 -24.28 -2.78 1.18
C TRP A 7 -25.00 -2.21 2.40
N LYS A 8 -26.34 -2.30 2.45
CA LYS A 8 -27.11 -1.86 3.61
C LYS A 8 -26.81 -2.72 4.83
N LYS A 9 -26.84 -4.04 4.65
CA LYS A 9 -26.47 -4.99 5.71
C LYS A 9 -25.03 -4.78 6.18
N ARG A 10 -24.07 -4.53 5.27
CA ARG A 10 -22.68 -4.26 5.65
C ARG A 10 -22.51 -2.93 6.39
N GLU A 11 -23.30 -1.92 6.05
CA GLU A 11 -23.31 -0.66 6.80
C GLU A 11 -23.91 -0.84 8.20
N GLU A 12 -24.94 -1.67 8.37
CA GLU A 12 -25.48 -2.04 9.69
C GLU A 12 -24.44 -2.79 10.54
N GLU A 13 -23.63 -3.66 9.92
CA GLU A 13 -22.50 -4.31 10.60
C GLU A 13 -21.44 -3.30 11.02
N LEU A 14 -21.14 -2.32 10.15
CA LEU A 14 -20.19 -1.24 10.47
C LEU A 14 -20.67 -0.42 11.66
N LEU A 15 -21.91 0.01 11.68
CA LEU A 15 -22.46 0.80 12.78
C LEU A 15 -22.32 0.07 14.14
N LYS A 16 -22.69 -1.22 14.19
CA LYS A 16 -22.51 -2.04 15.39
C LYS A 16 -21.05 -2.17 15.82
N LEU A 17 -20.13 -2.25 14.84
CA LEU A 17 -18.70 -2.29 15.11
C LEU A 17 -18.21 -0.97 15.70
N LEU A 18 -18.61 0.16 15.11
CA LEU A 18 -18.22 1.49 15.57
C LEU A 18 -18.71 1.76 16.99
N ASP A 19 -19.98 1.45 17.30
CA ASP A 19 -20.55 1.63 18.62
C ASP A 19 -19.82 0.83 19.71
N ARG A 20 -19.33 -0.37 19.36
CA ARG A 20 -18.55 -1.21 20.28
C ARG A 20 -17.22 -0.57 20.67
N PHE A 21 -16.60 0.18 19.76
CA PHE A 21 -15.24 0.73 19.93
C PHE A 21 -15.20 2.23 20.18
N ARG A 22 -16.36 2.88 20.18
CA ARG A 22 -16.44 4.32 20.47
C ARG A 22 -15.90 4.61 21.86
N SER A 23 -14.97 5.56 21.96
CA SER A 23 -14.40 6.03 23.21
C SER A 23 -15.49 6.68 24.09
N LYS A 24 -15.36 6.50 25.38
CA LYS A 24 -16.28 7.10 26.37
C LYS A 24 -15.72 8.38 27.01
N ASP A 25 -14.45 8.64 26.79
CA ASP A 25 -13.69 9.73 27.43
C ASP A 25 -13.16 10.77 26.41
N ALA A 26 -13.75 10.78 25.21
CA ALA A 26 -13.38 11.67 24.12
C ALA A 26 -11.92 11.52 23.60
N THR A 27 -11.27 10.38 23.90
CA THR A 27 -10.01 10.01 23.27
C THR A 27 -10.23 9.48 21.84
N TYR A 28 -9.17 9.02 21.18
CA TYR A 28 -9.29 8.46 19.84
C TYR A 28 -10.04 7.13 19.85
N ASP A 29 -10.98 6.97 18.92
CA ASP A 29 -11.79 5.76 18.77
C ASP A 29 -11.08 4.68 17.95
N CYS A 30 -10.31 5.10 16.96
CA CYS A 30 -9.64 4.19 16.02
C CYS A 30 -8.39 4.78 15.40
N VAL A 31 -7.53 3.89 14.92
CA VAL A 31 -6.36 4.23 14.09
C VAL A 31 -6.72 4.06 12.62
N VAL A 32 -6.34 5.03 11.79
CA VAL A 32 -6.38 4.92 10.33
C VAL A 32 -4.95 5.00 9.78
N PRO A 33 -4.38 3.92 9.25
CA PRO A 33 -3.11 3.99 8.54
C PRO A 33 -3.25 4.92 7.33
N SER A 34 -2.44 5.99 7.28
CA SER A 34 -2.62 7.06 6.30
C SER A 34 -1.27 7.62 5.84
N SER A 35 -1.10 7.82 4.54
CA SER A 35 0.02 8.59 3.97
C SER A 35 -0.40 10.00 3.51
N GLY A 36 -1.62 10.44 3.84
CA GLY A 36 -2.25 11.60 3.21
C GLY A 36 -2.80 11.30 1.82
N GLY A 37 -2.72 10.03 1.38
CA GLY A 37 -3.25 9.57 0.11
C GLY A 37 -4.78 9.50 0.10
N LYS A 38 -5.36 9.54 -1.09
CA LYS A 38 -6.82 9.62 -1.34
C LYS A 38 -7.65 8.55 -0.62
N ASP A 39 -7.11 7.34 -0.49
CA ASP A 39 -7.85 6.19 0.05
C ASP A 39 -7.99 6.28 1.56
N SER A 40 -6.91 6.55 2.26
CA SER A 40 -6.92 6.75 3.72
C SER A 40 -7.64 8.04 4.12
N ALA A 41 -7.50 9.10 3.32
CA ALA A 41 -8.24 10.34 3.52
C ALA A 41 -9.75 10.13 3.44
N TYR A 42 -10.22 9.34 2.46
CA TYR A 42 -11.61 8.92 2.37
C TYR A 42 -12.08 8.20 3.64
N VAL A 43 -11.32 7.20 4.10
CA VAL A 43 -11.66 6.42 5.29
C VAL A 43 -11.76 7.32 6.53
N ALA A 44 -10.72 8.08 6.82
CA ALA A 44 -10.67 8.92 8.02
C ALA A 44 -11.77 9.99 8.01
N HIS A 45 -12.00 10.63 6.85
CA HIS A 45 -13.00 11.67 6.73
C HIS A 45 -14.43 11.12 6.86
N GLU A 46 -14.78 9.98 6.24
CA GLU A 46 -16.09 9.37 6.45
C GLU A 46 -16.29 8.93 7.91
N LEU A 47 -15.28 8.30 8.52
CA LEU A 47 -15.35 7.92 9.93
C LEU A 47 -15.64 9.12 10.83
N LYS A 48 -14.97 10.24 10.61
CA LYS A 48 -15.16 11.46 11.39
C LYS A 48 -16.49 12.15 11.10
N THR A 49 -16.79 12.43 9.85
CA THR A 49 -17.91 13.32 9.49
C THR A 49 -19.24 12.63 9.35
N LYS A 50 -19.25 11.38 8.88
CA LYS A 50 -20.47 10.60 8.69
C LYS A 50 -20.84 9.80 9.92
N TYR A 51 -19.84 9.22 10.60
CA TYR A 51 -20.07 8.29 11.71
C TYR A 51 -19.73 8.89 13.09
N GLY A 52 -19.22 10.12 13.13
CA GLY A 52 -18.89 10.81 14.39
C GLY A 52 -17.81 10.12 15.22
N MET A 53 -16.90 9.40 14.57
CA MET A 53 -15.73 8.82 15.21
C MET A 53 -14.61 9.85 15.35
N ASN A 54 -13.69 9.62 16.27
CA ASN A 54 -12.48 10.40 16.46
C ASN A 54 -11.24 9.58 16.01
N PRO A 55 -10.91 9.53 14.70
CA PRO A 55 -9.77 8.78 14.21
C PRO A 55 -8.46 9.53 14.44
N ILE A 56 -7.39 8.78 14.84
CA ILE A 56 -6.02 9.23 14.72
C ILE A 56 -5.36 8.57 13.51
N SER A 57 -4.65 9.35 12.72
CA SER A 57 -3.94 8.86 11.55
C SER A 57 -2.52 8.45 11.89
N VAL A 58 -2.08 7.34 11.33
CA VAL A 58 -0.72 6.82 11.56
C VAL A 58 -0.03 6.61 10.22
N THR A 59 1.05 7.35 10.02
CA THR A 59 1.87 7.33 8.81
C THR A 59 3.18 6.59 9.06
N TRP A 60 3.48 5.59 8.22
CA TRP A 60 4.86 5.15 8.04
C TRP A 60 5.46 5.93 6.90
N SER A 61 6.58 6.61 7.15
CA SER A 61 7.14 7.52 6.15
C SER A 61 7.53 6.79 4.88
N PRO A 62 7.26 7.32 3.70
CA PRO A 62 7.83 6.86 2.44
C PRO A 62 9.33 6.65 2.51
N LEU A 63 9.86 5.78 1.66
CA LEU A 63 11.30 5.60 1.53
C LEU A 63 11.94 6.92 1.11
N GLN A 64 11.35 7.56 0.10
CA GLN A 64 11.77 8.86 -0.39
C GLN A 64 10.56 9.68 -0.87
N TYR A 65 10.18 10.69 -0.10
CA TYR A 65 9.04 11.55 -0.44
C TYR A 65 9.19 12.20 -1.82
N THR A 66 8.07 12.29 -2.52
CA THR A 66 7.88 13.29 -3.58
C THR A 66 7.34 14.57 -2.98
N ASP A 67 7.48 15.70 -3.68
CA ASP A 67 6.95 17.00 -3.20
C ASP A 67 5.42 16.93 -3.07
N ILE A 68 4.74 16.35 -4.06
CA ILE A 68 3.28 16.22 -4.04
C ILE A 68 2.80 15.27 -2.94
N GLY A 69 3.55 14.20 -2.64
CA GLY A 69 3.23 13.28 -1.54
C GLY A 69 3.30 13.96 -0.18
N PHE A 70 4.34 14.74 0.05
CA PHE A 70 4.49 15.51 1.28
C PHE A 70 3.42 16.62 1.40
N GLN A 71 3.15 17.35 0.31
CA GLN A 71 2.08 18.35 0.26
C GLN A 71 0.70 17.73 0.57
N ASN A 72 0.41 16.55 0.04
CA ASN A 72 -0.85 15.86 0.31
C ASN A 72 -0.98 15.44 1.78
N LEU A 73 0.11 15.01 2.42
CA LEU A 73 0.10 14.70 3.84
C LEU A 73 -0.16 15.97 4.68
N GLN A 74 0.44 17.09 4.34
CA GLN A 74 0.18 18.36 5.01
C GLN A 74 -1.26 18.84 4.82
N SER A 75 -1.77 18.81 3.58
CA SER A 75 -3.17 19.17 3.29
C SER A 75 -4.16 18.30 4.05
N TYR A 76 -3.85 17.01 4.19
CA TYR A 76 -4.63 16.09 4.99
C TYR A 76 -4.63 16.45 6.48
N ASN A 77 -3.47 16.76 7.06
CA ASN A 77 -3.36 17.22 8.44
C ASN A 77 -4.12 18.54 8.66
N ASP A 78 -3.95 19.52 7.76
CA ASP A 78 -4.64 20.81 7.80
C ASP A 78 -6.18 20.67 7.67
N SER A 79 -6.65 19.57 7.08
CA SER A 79 -8.09 19.26 6.99
C SER A 79 -8.70 18.73 8.31
N GLY A 80 -7.92 18.73 9.39
CA GLY A 80 -8.40 18.46 10.75
C GLY A 80 -8.16 17.04 11.25
N PHE A 81 -7.05 16.40 10.85
CA PHE A 81 -6.64 15.09 11.32
C PHE A 81 -5.30 15.13 12.03
N ASP A 82 -5.24 14.59 13.24
CA ASP A 82 -3.98 14.36 13.94
C ASP A 82 -3.21 13.22 13.26
N VAL A 83 -1.89 13.39 13.13
CA VAL A 83 -1.01 12.43 12.45
C VAL A 83 0.17 12.07 13.33
N ILE A 84 0.37 10.77 13.56
CA ILE A 84 1.60 10.22 14.14
C ILE A 84 2.43 9.62 13.01
N MET A 85 3.67 10.07 12.85
CA MET A 85 4.58 9.57 11.82
C MET A 85 5.71 8.73 12.41
N GLY A 86 5.87 7.52 11.89
CA GLY A 86 7.05 6.69 12.08
C GLY A 86 8.04 6.85 10.94
N MET A 87 9.25 7.32 11.25
CA MET A 87 10.30 7.51 10.26
C MET A 87 11.57 6.80 10.70
N PRO A 88 11.91 5.65 10.11
CA PRO A 88 13.17 4.98 10.41
C PRO A 88 14.36 5.79 9.89
N ARG A 89 15.54 5.53 10.47
CA ARG A 89 16.79 6.17 10.06
C ARG A 89 17.02 6.02 8.55
N GLY A 90 17.54 7.06 7.91
CA GLY A 90 17.75 7.09 6.46
C GLY A 90 18.73 6.03 5.96
N ASP A 91 19.80 5.72 6.73
CA ASP A 91 20.74 4.64 6.43
C ASP A 91 20.05 3.28 6.42
N MET A 92 19.14 3.04 7.37
CA MET A 92 18.37 1.81 7.45
C MET A 92 17.34 1.66 6.32
N LYS A 93 16.65 2.76 5.96
CA LYS A 93 15.75 2.75 4.79
C LYS A 93 16.51 2.36 3.52
N ARG A 94 17.70 2.93 3.29
CA ARG A 94 18.55 2.62 2.14
C ARG A 94 19.04 1.18 2.14
N LYS A 95 19.59 0.73 3.26
CA LYS A 95 20.07 -0.65 3.40
C LYS A 95 18.96 -1.66 3.18
N MET A 96 17.79 -1.44 3.80
CA MET A 96 16.64 -2.33 3.66
C MET A 96 16.10 -2.34 2.22
N CYS A 97 16.01 -1.19 1.56
CA CYS A 97 15.61 -1.08 0.15
C CYS A 97 16.53 -1.88 -0.77
N ARG A 98 17.86 -1.73 -0.58
CA ARG A 98 18.87 -2.45 -1.36
C ARG A 98 18.76 -3.96 -1.16
N GLU A 99 18.81 -4.42 0.08
CA GLU A 99 18.80 -5.86 0.38
C GLU A 99 17.46 -6.50 -0.03
N ALA A 100 16.33 -5.80 0.15
CA ALA A 100 15.03 -6.27 -0.32
C ALA A 100 14.97 -6.39 -1.86
N LEU A 101 15.58 -5.46 -2.57
CA LEU A 101 15.68 -5.56 -4.02
C LEU A 101 16.48 -6.80 -4.45
N ILE A 102 17.62 -7.06 -3.82
CA ILE A 102 18.49 -8.20 -4.14
C ILE A 102 17.79 -9.53 -3.80
N GLU A 103 17.28 -9.65 -2.58
CA GLU A 103 16.80 -10.91 -2.02
C GLU A 103 15.35 -11.28 -2.39
N MET A 104 14.55 -10.28 -2.75
CA MET A 104 13.11 -10.47 -3.00
C MET A 104 12.66 -9.95 -4.37
N GLY A 105 13.54 -9.21 -5.09
CA GLY A 105 13.12 -8.47 -6.27
C GLY A 105 12.00 -7.48 -5.94
N ASP A 106 12.10 -6.83 -4.77
CA ASP A 106 11.14 -5.84 -4.33
C ASP A 106 11.80 -4.79 -3.43
N PRO A 107 12.12 -3.59 -3.95
CA PRO A 107 12.80 -2.56 -3.17
C PRO A 107 11.92 -1.97 -2.05
N PHE A 108 10.61 -2.26 -2.05
CA PHE A 108 9.61 -1.64 -1.20
C PHE A 108 9.29 -2.46 0.07
N GLN A 109 9.84 -3.67 0.21
CA GLN A 109 9.49 -4.58 1.30
C GLN A 109 9.71 -3.98 2.69
N GLY A 110 10.78 -3.21 2.90
CA GLY A 110 11.03 -2.52 4.17
C GLY A 110 9.94 -1.51 4.53
N PHE A 111 9.39 -0.81 3.54
CA PHE A 111 8.23 0.07 3.72
C PHE A 111 6.97 -0.73 4.11
N ILE A 112 6.74 -1.87 3.46
CA ILE A 112 5.57 -2.72 3.73
C ILE A 112 5.56 -3.21 5.17
N TYR A 113 6.72 -3.60 5.74
CA TYR A 113 6.80 -3.99 7.15
C TYR A 113 6.30 -2.87 8.09
N GLY A 114 6.82 -1.67 7.92
CA GLY A 114 6.43 -0.55 8.75
C GLY A 114 4.98 -0.14 8.56
N GLN A 115 4.50 -0.09 7.31
CA GLN A 115 3.11 0.22 6.99
C GLN A 115 2.12 -0.74 7.65
N VAL A 116 2.51 -2.02 7.80
CA VAL A 116 1.64 -3.02 8.44
C VAL A 116 1.75 -2.95 9.96
N LEU A 117 2.96 -2.88 10.53
CA LEU A 117 3.20 -3.07 11.96
C LEU A 117 3.08 -1.77 12.77
N PHE A 118 3.54 -0.65 12.23
CA PHE A 118 3.58 0.60 12.99
C PHE A 118 2.20 1.09 13.45
N PRO A 119 1.14 1.03 12.64
CA PRO A 119 -0.21 1.37 13.10
C PRO A 119 -0.71 0.49 14.24
N VAL A 120 -0.34 -0.79 14.26
CA VAL A 120 -0.68 -1.72 15.35
C VAL A 120 0.05 -1.32 16.63
N THR A 121 1.33 -0.98 16.53
CA THR A 121 2.12 -0.52 17.67
C THR A 121 1.55 0.76 18.28
N VAL A 122 1.21 1.73 17.44
CA VAL A 122 0.58 2.97 17.91
C VAL A 122 -0.76 2.69 18.56
N ALA A 123 -1.60 1.86 17.95
CA ALA A 123 -2.91 1.49 18.52
C ALA A 123 -2.75 0.91 19.92
N ILE A 124 -1.82 -0.05 20.10
CA ILE A 124 -1.56 -0.65 21.42
C ILE A 124 -1.06 0.37 22.43
N ASN A 125 -0.10 1.21 22.06
CA ASN A 125 0.52 2.21 22.95
C ASN A 125 -0.48 3.29 23.40
N TYR A 126 -1.48 3.60 22.56
CA TYR A 126 -2.55 4.56 22.86
C TYR A 126 -3.80 3.89 23.47
N GLY A 127 -3.79 2.56 23.69
CA GLY A 127 -4.96 1.83 24.18
C GLY A 127 -6.13 1.76 23.19
N ILE A 128 -5.88 2.04 21.90
CA ILE A 128 -6.87 2.03 20.83
C ILE A 128 -7.03 0.60 20.32
N ARG A 129 -8.28 0.09 20.33
CA ARG A 129 -8.55 -1.32 19.98
C ARG A 129 -9.00 -1.53 18.55
N LEU A 130 -9.19 -0.49 17.76
CA LEU A 130 -9.75 -0.54 16.41
C LEU A 130 -8.79 0.10 15.40
N ILE A 131 -8.49 -0.62 14.34
CA ILE A 131 -7.74 -0.10 13.19
C ILE A 131 -8.60 -0.26 11.94
N PHE A 132 -8.79 0.80 11.18
CA PHE A 132 -9.40 0.74 9.85
C PHE A 132 -8.37 0.94 8.75
N ARG A 133 -8.06 -0.13 8.02
CA ARG A 133 -7.33 -0.06 6.76
C ARG A 133 -8.29 0.26 5.62
N GLY A 134 -7.75 0.76 4.51
CA GLY A 134 -8.55 1.07 3.34
C GLY A 134 -9.15 -0.19 2.69
N GLU A 135 -8.56 -0.61 1.58
CA GLU A 135 -8.97 -1.80 0.85
C GLU A 135 -8.36 -3.10 1.40
N ASN A 136 -9.01 -4.19 1.09
CA ASN A 136 -8.38 -5.51 1.14
C ASN A 136 -7.55 -5.68 -0.14
N ALA A 137 -6.23 -5.58 -0.02
CA ALA A 137 -5.32 -5.65 -1.17
C ALA A 137 -5.44 -6.98 -1.93
N GLU A 138 -5.69 -8.11 -1.24
CA GLU A 138 -5.91 -9.41 -1.87
C GLU A 138 -7.11 -9.39 -2.82
N ALA A 139 -8.18 -8.70 -2.44
CA ALA A 139 -9.37 -8.55 -3.26
C ALA A 139 -9.18 -7.57 -4.43
N GLU A 140 -8.46 -6.48 -4.20
CA GLU A 140 -8.34 -5.40 -5.16
C GLU A 140 -7.20 -5.62 -6.18
N TYR A 141 -6.12 -6.28 -5.77
CA TYR A 141 -4.95 -6.53 -6.63
C TYR A 141 -4.87 -7.95 -7.19
N GLY A 142 -5.84 -8.82 -6.86
CA GLY A 142 -5.92 -10.17 -7.44
C GLY A 142 -5.10 -11.23 -6.71
N GLY A 143 -4.91 -11.07 -5.40
CA GLY A 143 -4.21 -12.02 -4.54
C GLY A 143 -5.05 -13.26 -4.17
N ASN A 144 -4.81 -13.80 -2.98
CA ASN A 144 -5.44 -15.04 -2.50
C ASN A 144 -6.97 -14.92 -2.41
N LYS A 145 -7.68 -15.78 -3.15
CA LYS A 145 -9.15 -15.79 -3.20
C LYS A 145 -9.80 -16.06 -1.85
N ASP A 146 -9.17 -16.82 -0.97
CA ASP A 146 -9.69 -17.16 0.36
C ASP A 146 -9.76 -15.93 1.29
N SER A 147 -9.03 -14.88 0.94
CA SER A 147 -9.01 -13.60 1.66
C SER A 147 -9.98 -12.54 1.11
N TRP A 148 -10.58 -12.76 -0.06
CA TRP A 148 -11.36 -11.72 -0.76
C TRP A 148 -12.61 -11.24 -0.04
N ASP A 149 -13.26 -12.11 0.74
CA ASP A 149 -14.47 -11.78 1.49
C ASP A 149 -14.21 -11.62 3.00
N LYS A 150 -12.93 -11.59 3.40
CA LYS A 150 -12.56 -11.33 4.79
C LYS A 150 -12.73 -9.85 5.11
N LYS A 151 -13.40 -9.56 6.21
CA LYS A 151 -13.56 -8.19 6.74
C LYS A 151 -12.33 -7.71 7.52
N TYR A 152 -11.50 -8.64 7.98
CA TYR A 152 -10.26 -8.38 8.69
C TYR A 152 -9.22 -9.45 8.36
N LEU A 153 -7.96 -9.15 8.60
CA LEU A 153 -6.87 -10.11 8.66
C LEU A 153 -6.24 -10.05 10.05
N SER A 154 -5.89 -11.21 10.60
CA SER A 154 -5.06 -11.29 11.81
C SER A 154 -3.65 -10.81 11.52
N LEU A 155 -2.88 -10.48 12.56
CA LEU A 155 -1.47 -10.13 12.36
C LEU A 155 -0.68 -11.30 11.75
N GLU A 156 -1.05 -12.53 12.08
CA GLU A 156 -0.46 -13.73 11.46
C GLU A 156 -0.79 -13.83 9.96
N ASP A 157 -2.04 -13.54 9.56
CA ASP A 157 -2.41 -13.45 8.15
C ASP A 157 -1.61 -12.34 7.44
N PHE A 158 -1.40 -11.19 8.08
CA PHE A 158 -0.58 -10.11 7.52
C PHE A 158 0.87 -10.54 7.33
N LYS A 159 1.46 -11.26 8.29
CA LYS A 159 2.83 -11.79 8.15
C LYS A 159 2.94 -12.75 6.97
N LYS A 160 1.97 -13.64 6.78
CA LYS A 160 1.94 -14.58 5.65
C LYS A 160 1.81 -13.89 4.30
N VAL A 161 0.92 -12.91 4.20
CA VAL A 161 0.54 -12.25 2.94
C VAL A 161 1.56 -11.17 2.56
N TYR A 162 1.87 -10.25 3.49
CA TYR A 162 2.66 -9.05 3.18
C TYR A 162 4.15 -9.19 3.45
N PHE A 163 4.56 -10.17 4.28
CA PHE A 163 5.97 -10.38 4.57
C PHE A 163 6.57 -11.54 3.78
N SER A 164 5.82 -12.13 2.86
CA SER A 164 6.30 -13.23 2.01
C SER A 164 6.97 -14.38 2.80
N ASN A 165 6.52 -14.61 4.04
CA ASN A 165 7.11 -15.51 5.02
C ASN A 165 8.53 -15.14 5.49
N TYR A 166 9.06 -13.96 5.12
CA TYR A 166 10.32 -13.47 5.66
C TYR A 166 10.08 -12.81 7.02
N SER A 167 10.61 -13.44 8.07
CA SER A 167 10.61 -12.87 9.42
C SER A 167 11.70 -11.80 9.56
N LEU A 168 11.65 -11.01 10.63
CA LEU A 168 12.77 -10.11 10.95
C LEU A 168 14.08 -10.87 11.19
N ASP A 169 14.03 -12.13 11.62
CA ASP A 169 15.21 -12.99 11.78
C ASP A 169 15.95 -13.26 10.46
N PHE A 170 15.22 -13.27 9.34
CA PHE A 170 15.85 -13.31 8.01
C PHE A 170 16.85 -12.16 7.83
N TRP A 171 16.49 -10.95 8.27
CA TRP A 171 17.32 -9.77 8.13
C TRP A 171 18.55 -9.78 9.02
N LEU A 172 18.46 -10.39 10.21
CA LEU A 172 19.65 -10.61 11.08
C LEU A 172 20.71 -11.43 10.34
N ASN A 173 20.30 -12.46 9.60
CA ASN A 173 21.21 -13.28 8.79
C ASN A 173 21.77 -12.54 7.56
N LYS A 174 21.22 -11.39 7.21
CA LYS A 174 21.69 -10.49 6.13
C LYS A 174 22.54 -9.32 6.66
N GLY A 175 23.07 -9.44 7.87
CA GLY A 175 23.97 -8.46 8.46
C GLY A 175 23.29 -7.22 9.03
N PHE A 176 22.00 -7.33 9.38
CA PHE A 176 21.32 -6.33 10.19
C PHE A 176 21.50 -6.69 11.66
N SER A 177 21.75 -5.71 12.51
CA SER A 177 21.74 -5.89 13.96
C SER A 177 20.31 -5.78 14.53
N LYS A 178 20.10 -6.28 15.74
CA LYS A 178 18.84 -6.05 16.47
C LYS A 178 18.55 -4.57 16.65
N ASN A 179 19.57 -3.76 16.85
CA ASN A 179 19.42 -2.31 16.96
C ASN A 179 18.96 -1.67 15.64
N ASP A 180 19.49 -2.14 14.50
CA ASP A 180 19.06 -1.68 13.19
C ASP A 180 17.56 -1.96 12.94
N LEU A 181 17.10 -3.12 13.36
CA LEU A 181 15.73 -3.57 13.18
C LEU A 181 14.78 -3.10 14.28
N SER A 182 15.28 -2.44 15.33
CA SER A 182 14.47 -2.08 16.50
C SER A 182 13.23 -1.27 16.17
N PHE A 183 13.33 -0.36 15.20
CA PHE A 183 12.20 0.46 14.77
C PHE A 183 11.21 -0.28 13.83
N PHE A 184 11.65 -1.38 13.20
CA PHE A 184 10.80 -2.26 12.41
C PHE A 184 10.24 -3.41 13.24
N ASN A 185 10.92 -3.72 14.34
CA ASN A 185 10.60 -4.84 15.21
C ASN A 185 9.72 -4.37 16.37
N HIS A 186 8.44 -4.29 16.11
CA HIS A 186 7.44 -4.02 17.15
C HIS A 186 7.16 -5.31 17.94
N THR A 187 8.22 -5.97 18.45
CA THR A 187 8.24 -7.31 19.07
C THR A 187 7.48 -7.42 20.39
N ASN A 188 7.05 -6.32 20.97
CA ASN A 188 6.07 -6.38 22.06
C ASN A 188 4.69 -6.89 21.60
N LEU A 189 4.58 -7.24 20.30
CA LEU A 189 3.42 -7.89 19.69
C LEU A 189 3.47 -9.43 19.82
N SER A 190 4.44 -10.01 20.52
CA SER A 190 4.49 -11.44 20.79
C SER A 190 3.53 -11.80 21.96
N GLY A 191 2.74 -12.83 21.79
CA GLY A 191 1.83 -13.34 22.82
C GLY A 191 0.43 -12.69 22.79
N ASN A 192 -0.17 -12.45 23.96
CA ASN A 192 -1.54 -11.95 24.09
C ASN A 192 -1.80 -10.56 23.48
N ASN A 193 -0.77 -9.82 23.13
CA ASN A 193 -0.88 -8.45 22.61
C ASN A 193 -1.49 -8.39 21.19
N GLU A 194 -1.43 -9.48 20.42
CA GLU A 194 -2.07 -9.54 19.09
C GLU A 194 -3.61 -9.44 19.16
N LYS A 195 -4.19 -9.77 20.33
CA LYS A 195 -5.63 -9.67 20.58
C LYS A 195 -6.07 -8.30 21.11
N LEU A 196 -5.12 -7.37 21.29
CA LEU A 196 -5.43 -6.06 21.88
C LEU A 196 -6.06 -5.09 20.88
N CYS A 197 -5.88 -5.29 19.57
CA CYS A 197 -6.53 -4.47 18.56
C CYS A 197 -7.02 -5.29 17.36
N ASP A 198 -8.19 -4.90 16.87
CA ASP A 198 -8.82 -5.49 15.68
C ASP A 198 -8.54 -4.61 14.45
N SER A 199 -8.04 -5.21 13.37
CA SER A 199 -7.73 -4.50 12.11
C SER A 199 -8.72 -4.89 11.01
N TYR A 200 -9.60 -3.98 10.65
CA TYR A 200 -10.65 -4.19 9.65
C TYR A 200 -10.34 -3.47 8.33
N PHE A 201 -10.85 -4.02 7.24
CA PHE A 201 -10.85 -3.36 5.93
C PHE A 201 -12.13 -2.52 5.76
N TYR A 202 -11.98 -1.21 5.63
CA TYR A 202 -13.11 -0.31 5.41
C TYR A 202 -13.84 -0.62 4.10
N GLY A 203 -13.10 -1.01 3.07
CA GLY A 203 -13.64 -1.44 1.78
C GLY A 203 -14.49 -2.72 1.82
N TYR A 204 -14.50 -3.47 2.94
CA TYR A 204 -15.47 -4.53 3.14
C TYR A 204 -16.87 -3.96 3.42
N PHE A 205 -16.95 -2.90 4.19
CA PHE A 205 -18.21 -2.30 4.63
C PHE A 205 -18.78 -1.28 3.65
N ARG A 206 -17.93 -0.69 2.80
CA ARG A 206 -18.27 0.36 1.85
C ARG A 206 -17.95 -0.07 0.42
N ASN A 207 -18.74 0.40 -0.54
CA ASN A 207 -18.45 0.16 -1.96
C ASN A 207 -17.18 0.91 -2.36
N TRP A 208 -16.04 0.22 -2.26
CA TRP A 208 -14.73 0.78 -2.47
C TRP A 208 -14.46 1.07 -3.94
N SER A 209 -14.00 2.27 -4.26
CA SER A 209 -13.56 2.67 -5.58
C SER A 209 -12.44 3.69 -5.50
N ASN A 210 -11.26 3.36 -6.03
CA ASN A 210 -10.12 4.29 -6.04
C ASN A 210 -10.41 5.58 -6.80
N HIS A 211 -11.21 5.48 -7.85
CA HIS A 211 -11.63 6.62 -8.66
C HIS A 211 -12.54 7.56 -7.85
N SER A 212 -13.55 7.02 -7.19
CA SER A 212 -14.45 7.79 -6.33
C SER A 212 -13.71 8.37 -5.12
N ASN A 213 -12.80 7.60 -4.51
CA ASN A 213 -11.99 8.06 -3.39
C ASN A 213 -11.10 9.26 -3.77
N PHE A 214 -10.58 9.28 -5.00
CA PHE A 214 -9.81 10.41 -5.51
C PHE A 214 -10.64 11.70 -5.52
N TYR A 215 -11.82 11.69 -6.12
CA TYR A 215 -12.68 12.88 -6.13
C TYR A 215 -13.13 13.28 -4.73
N TYR A 216 -13.44 12.32 -3.90
CA TYR A 216 -13.82 12.57 -2.51
C TYR A 216 -12.70 13.27 -1.73
N ALA A 217 -11.49 12.71 -1.75
CA ALA A 217 -10.35 13.26 -1.05
C ALA A 217 -9.96 14.65 -1.58
N SER A 218 -9.99 14.85 -2.91
CA SER A 218 -9.73 16.16 -3.51
C SER A 218 -10.70 17.23 -3.04
N LYS A 219 -11.96 16.87 -2.84
CA LYS A 219 -13.01 17.79 -2.38
C LYS A 219 -12.92 18.08 -0.88
N HIS A 220 -12.57 17.08 -0.05
CA HIS A 220 -12.76 17.16 1.40
C HIS A 220 -11.47 17.31 2.20
N THR A 221 -10.33 16.88 1.67
CA THR A 221 -9.04 16.88 2.37
C THR A 221 -7.93 17.59 1.60
N GLY A 222 -8.28 18.28 0.52
CA GLY A 222 -7.30 19.03 -0.28
C GLY A 222 -6.31 18.16 -1.06
N PHE A 223 -6.59 16.86 -1.23
CA PHE A 223 -5.73 15.95 -2.00
C PHE A 223 -5.56 16.44 -3.43
N LYS A 224 -4.33 16.52 -3.91
CA LYS A 224 -3.99 16.92 -5.28
C LYS A 224 -3.35 15.74 -6.04
N PRO A 225 -3.76 15.52 -7.30
CA PRO A 225 -3.05 14.61 -8.18
C PRO A 225 -1.71 15.23 -8.61
N ASN A 226 -0.85 14.43 -9.19
CA ASN A 226 0.36 14.93 -9.85
C ASN A 226 0.01 15.68 -11.15
N ASP A 227 0.88 16.57 -11.60
CA ASP A 227 0.71 17.31 -12.88
C ASP A 227 0.77 16.37 -14.09
N ARG A 228 1.55 15.30 -13.98
CA ARG A 228 1.69 14.25 -14.99
C ARG A 228 1.13 12.91 -14.49
N ARG A 229 0.84 11.99 -15.42
CA ARG A 229 0.55 10.60 -15.06
C ARG A 229 1.77 9.94 -14.43
N THR A 230 1.53 8.93 -13.60
CA THR A 230 2.60 8.07 -13.10
C THR A 230 3.05 7.10 -14.20
N GLU A 231 4.37 6.89 -14.32
CA GLU A 231 4.93 5.89 -15.22
C GLU A 231 4.44 4.49 -14.85
N GLY A 232 4.19 3.65 -15.85
CA GLY A 232 3.58 2.33 -15.67
C GLY A 232 2.07 2.35 -15.49
N THR A 233 1.40 3.52 -15.53
CA THR A 233 -0.07 3.64 -15.50
C THR A 233 -0.57 4.90 -16.19
N TYR A 234 -1.89 5.01 -16.39
CA TYR A 234 -2.55 6.18 -16.99
C TYR A 234 -3.07 7.20 -15.97
N THR A 235 -3.04 6.87 -14.67
CA THR A 235 -3.57 7.74 -13.62
C THR A 235 -2.56 8.78 -13.15
N LYS A 236 -3.05 9.89 -12.59
CA LYS A 236 -2.25 10.96 -12.00
C LYS A 236 -2.22 10.93 -10.46
N TYR A 237 -2.93 9.98 -9.85
CA TYR A 237 -3.16 9.92 -8.40
C TYR A 237 -2.74 8.59 -7.76
N SER A 238 -2.11 7.70 -8.53
CA SER A 238 -1.59 6.42 -8.03
C SER A 238 -0.08 6.47 -7.94
N SER A 239 0.50 5.95 -6.86
CA SER A 239 1.98 5.88 -6.69
C SER A 239 2.65 7.25 -6.84
N ILE A 240 2.17 8.25 -6.10
CA ILE A 240 2.65 9.63 -6.23
C ILE A 240 3.35 10.16 -4.97
N ASP A 241 3.35 9.44 -3.86
CA ASP A 241 3.90 9.86 -2.58
C ASP A 241 5.33 9.38 -2.32
N ASP A 242 5.79 8.33 -3.01
CA ASP A 242 7.14 7.79 -2.87
C ASP A 242 7.82 7.61 -4.23
N LYS A 243 9.06 8.11 -4.37
CA LYS A 243 9.86 7.97 -5.59
C LYS A 243 10.21 6.52 -5.93
N ILE A 244 10.18 5.63 -4.93
CA ILE A 244 10.57 4.22 -5.06
C ILE A 244 9.38 3.32 -5.46
N ASP A 245 8.13 3.74 -5.18
CA ASP A 245 6.93 2.91 -5.38
C ASP A 245 6.74 2.42 -6.83
N THR A 246 7.10 3.24 -7.82
CA THR A 246 7.02 2.82 -9.23
C THR A 246 7.93 1.63 -9.57
N PHE A 247 9.08 1.50 -8.89
CA PHE A 247 9.98 0.34 -9.05
C PHE A 247 9.38 -0.92 -8.43
N HIS A 248 8.70 -0.84 -7.30
CA HIS A 248 7.95 -1.96 -6.73
C HIS A 248 6.96 -2.54 -7.75
N HIS A 249 6.16 -1.69 -8.39
CA HIS A 249 5.20 -2.13 -9.40
C HIS A 249 5.86 -2.65 -10.67
N TRP A 250 7.00 -2.09 -11.07
CA TRP A 250 7.75 -2.59 -12.22
C TRP A 250 8.38 -3.95 -11.94
N PHE A 251 8.94 -4.19 -10.74
CA PHE A 251 9.43 -5.51 -10.35
C PHE A 251 8.28 -6.54 -10.22
N SER A 252 7.10 -6.13 -9.77
CA SER A 252 5.89 -6.96 -9.80
C SER A 252 5.55 -7.41 -11.23
N LEU A 253 5.66 -6.50 -12.20
CA LEU A 253 5.50 -6.83 -13.62
C LEU A 253 6.53 -7.88 -14.08
N LEU A 254 7.80 -7.77 -13.71
CA LEU A 254 8.84 -8.73 -14.09
C LEU A 254 8.57 -10.12 -13.52
N LYS A 255 8.17 -10.18 -12.24
CA LYS A 255 7.95 -11.43 -11.49
C LYS A 255 6.62 -12.11 -11.82
N PHE A 256 5.54 -11.34 -11.89
CA PHE A 256 4.16 -11.85 -11.96
C PHE A 256 3.44 -11.54 -13.27
N GLY A 257 4.05 -10.77 -14.17
CA GLY A 257 3.50 -10.44 -15.48
C GLY A 257 2.42 -9.35 -15.51
N HIS A 258 2.11 -8.73 -14.39
CA HIS A 258 1.17 -7.61 -14.30
C HIS A 258 1.78 -6.44 -13.51
N GLY A 259 1.63 -5.24 -14.03
CA GLY A 259 2.11 -4.02 -13.43
C GLY A 259 0.97 -3.15 -12.87
N ARG A 260 1.28 -1.88 -12.64
CA ARG A 260 0.34 -0.92 -12.05
C ARG A 260 -0.86 -0.66 -12.94
N CYS A 261 -0.64 -0.53 -14.27
CA CYS A 261 -1.72 -0.30 -15.21
C CYS A 261 -2.72 -1.45 -15.25
N THR A 262 -2.25 -2.69 -15.26
CA THR A 262 -3.12 -3.89 -15.19
C THR A 262 -4.00 -3.85 -13.94
N SER A 263 -3.43 -3.53 -12.77
CA SER A 263 -4.19 -3.44 -11.51
C SER A 263 -5.25 -2.33 -11.55
N ASN A 264 -4.90 -1.14 -12.05
CA ASN A 264 -5.84 -0.02 -12.15
C ASN A 264 -6.96 -0.32 -13.13
N ALA A 265 -6.64 -0.76 -14.35
CA ALA A 265 -7.60 -1.05 -15.41
C ALA A 265 -8.55 -2.21 -15.02
N ALA A 266 -8.03 -3.26 -14.39
CA ALA A 266 -8.85 -4.38 -13.90
C ALA A 266 -9.90 -3.93 -12.87
N ARG A 267 -9.55 -2.99 -11.97
CA ARG A 267 -10.50 -2.41 -11.01
C ARG A 267 -11.57 -1.59 -11.71
N GLU A 268 -11.19 -0.69 -12.60
CA GLU A 268 -12.12 0.17 -13.31
C GLU A 268 -13.10 -0.61 -14.22
N VAL A 269 -12.65 -1.73 -14.82
CA VAL A 269 -13.57 -2.66 -15.51
C VAL A 269 -14.55 -3.30 -14.53
N ARG A 270 -14.09 -3.76 -13.34
CA ARG A 270 -15.00 -4.35 -12.33
C ARG A 270 -16.01 -3.34 -11.79
N GLU A 271 -15.65 -2.08 -11.77
CA GLU A 271 -16.50 -0.96 -11.32
C GLU A 271 -17.40 -0.42 -12.42
N GLY A 272 -17.11 -0.74 -13.68
CA GLY A 272 -17.90 -0.34 -14.84
C GLY A 272 -17.54 1.05 -15.39
N PHE A 273 -16.38 1.60 -15.02
CA PHE A 273 -15.93 2.90 -15.54
C PHE A 273 -15.34 2.80 -16.96
N ILE A 274 -14.69 1.68 -17.27
CA ILE A 274 -14.17 1.39 -18.60
C ILE A 274 -14.58 0.00 -19.07
N THR A 275 -14.60 -0.20 -20.37
CA THR A 275 -14.80 -1.51 -20.99
C THR A 275 -13.52 -2.35 -20.93
N ARG A 276 -13.64 -3.68 -21.07
CA ARG A 276 -12.48 -4.56 -21.19
C ARG A 276 -11.59 -4.19 -22.36
N LYS A 277 -12.14 -3.77 -23.50
CA LYS A 277 -11.39 -3.37 -24.69
C LYS A 277 -10.52 -2.13 -24.41
N GLU A 278 -11.06 -1.13 -23.75
CA GLU A 278 -10.30 0.04 -23.31
C GLU A 278 -9.21 -0.33 -22.32
N ALA A 279 -9.52 -1.19 -21.34
CA ALA A 279 -8.54 -1.67 -20.38
C ALA A 279 -7.34 -2.37 -21.05
N VAL A 280 -7.61 -3.26 -22.03
CA VAL A 280 -6.55 -3.94 -22.81
C VAL A 280 -5.68 -2.93 -23.54
N ALA A 281 -6.27 -1.92 -24.18
CA ALA A 281 -5.54 -0.88 -24.89
C ALA A 281 -4.63 -0.06 -23.92
N LEU A 282 -5.14 0.28 -22.74
CA LEU A 282 -4.37 0.99 -21.70
C LEU A 282 -3.21 0.15 -21.19
N VAL A 283 -3.44 -1.14 -20.93
CA VAL A 283 -2.39 -2.07 -20.46
C VAL A 283 -1.29 -2.22 -21.49
N HIS A 284 -1.64 -2.42 -22.78
CA HIS A 284 -0.65 -2.47 -23.85
C HIS A 284 0.20 -1.20 -23.94
N LYS A 285 -0.41 -0.06 -23.73
CA LYS A 285 0.25 1.25 -23.86
C LYS A 285 1.19 1.56 -22.68
N TYR A 286 0.82 1.20 -21.44
CA TYR A 286 1.45 1.75 -20.25
C TYR A 286 2.10 0.70 -19.33
N ASP A 287 1.63 -0.56 -19.29
CA ASP A 287 2.01 -1.50 -18.24
C ASP A 287 3.49 -1.92 -18.27
N ASN A 288 4.10 -1.91 -19.48
CA ASN A 288 5.51 -2.27 -19.67
C ASN A 288 6.48 -1.08 -19.55
N GLU A 289 5.99 0.10 -19.25
CA GLU A 289 6.82 1.30 -19.17
C GLU A 289 7.80 1.20 -17.98
N PHE A 290 9.08 1.47 -18.26
CA PHE A 290 10.10 1.54 -17.22
C PHE A 290 10.01 2.89 -16.48
N PRO A 291 10.12 2.92 -15.13
CA PRO A 291 10.05 4.15 -14.35
C PRO A 291 11.38 4.93 -14.45
N LYS A 292 11.48 5.81 -15.44
CA LYS A 292 12.70 6.58 -15.72
C LYS A 292 12.85 7.82 -14.86
N LEU A 293 11.71 8.41 -14.43
CA LEU A 293 11.66 9.72 -13.79
C LEU A 293 12.59 9.81 -12.57
N TYR A 294 12.54 8.80 -11.71
CA TYR A 294 13.31 8.75 -10.47
C TYR A 294 14.42 7.69 -10.48
N PHE A 295 14.82 7.22 -11.67
CA PHE A 295 15.78 6.11 -11.74
C PHE A 295 17.15 6.48 -11.18
N LYS A 296 17.63 7.69 -11.45
CA LYS A 296 18.91 8.16 -10.92
C LYS A 296 18.85 8.26 -9.40
N GLU A 297 17.80 8.88 -8.84
CA GLU A 297 17.59 8.99 -7.40
C GLU A 297 17.42 7.62 -6.75
N PHE A 298 16.78 6.68 -7.43
CA PHE A 298 16.67 5.30 -6.95
C PHE A 298 18.04 4.63 -6.83
N LEU A 299 18.90 4.74 -7.84
CA LEU A 299 20.28 4.17 -7.81
C LEU A 299 21.10 4.82 -6.68
N GLU A 300 21.04 6.14 -6.55
CA GLU A 300 21.73 6.88 -5.48
C GLU A 300 21.19 6.46 -4.10
N PHE A 301 19.88 6.36 -3.94
CA PHE A 301 19.25 5.96 -2.67
C PHE A 301 19.61 4.54 -2.26
N SER A 302 19.53 3.59 -3.17
CA SER A 302 19.84 2.17 -2.91
C SER A 302 21.33 1.86 -2.87
N GLY A 303 22.17 2.76 -3.41
CA GLY A 303 23.62 2.54 -3.53
C GLY A 303 23.98 1.39 -4.49
N ILE A 304 23.16 1.20 -5.52
CA ILE A 304 23.34 0.14 -6.54
C ILE A 304 23.79 0.79 -7.85
N SER A 305 24.75 0.19 -8.55
CA SER A 305 25.12 0.65 -9.89
C SER A 305 24.00 0.32 -10.90
N GLU A 306 23.92 1.09 -11.99
CA GLU A 306 22.95 0.81 -13.06
C GLU A 306 23.13 -0.60 -13.62
N LYS A 307 24.41 -1.05 -13.79
CA LYS A 307 24.70 -2.41 -14.24
C LYS A 307 24.12 -3.45 -13.29
N ASP A 308 24.37 -3.32 -11.98
CA ASP A 308 23.87 -4.27 -10.99
C ASP A 308 22.33 -4.25 -10.92
N PHE A 309 21.71 -3.08 -11.07
CA PHE A 309 20.25 -2.98 -11.16
C PHE A 309 19.67 -3.83 -12.29
N TRP A 310 20.25 -3.75 -13.48
CA TRP A 310 19.79 -4.54 -14.63
C TRP A 310 20.08 -6.03 -14.46
N ASP A 311 21.20 -6.41 -13.85
CA ASP A 311 21.53 -7.80 -13.55
C ASP A 311 20.51 -8.38 -12.54
N ILE A 312 20.19 -7.65 -11.47
CA ILE A 312 19.17 -8.03 -10.49
C ILE A 312 17.79 -8.12 -11.17
N ALA A 313 17.41 -7.13 -11.96
CA ALA A 313 16.11 -7.13 -12.66
C ALA A 313 15.97 -8.35 -13.57
N ASN A 314 17.02 -8.72 -14.29
CA ASN A 314 17.01 -9.88 -15.16
C ASN A 314 16.99 -11.21 -14.37
N SER A 315 17.62 -11.27 -13.21
CA SER A 315 17.57 -12.44 -12.34
C SER A 315 16.15 -12.74 -11.81
N TRP A 316 15.41 -11.68 -11.49
CA TRP A 316 14.03 -11.77 -11.01
C TRP A 316 12.97 -11.89 -12.11
N ARG A 317 13.37 -11.71 -13.38
CA ARG A 317 12.43 -11.85 -14.49
C ARG A 317 11.96 -13.29 -14.65
N ASN A 318 10.67 -13.53 -14.54
CA ASN A 318 10.08 -14.85 -14.62
C ASN A 318 10.15 -15.41 -16.05
N LYS A 319 11.02 -16.39 -16.26
CA LYS A 319 11.27 -17.02 -17.58
C LYS A 319 10.04 -17.76 -18.13
N ASN A 320 9.05 -18.10 -17.29
CA ASN A 320 7.79 -18.68 -17.77
C ASN A 320 6.90 -17.61 -18.43
N LEU A 321 7.03 -16.35 -18.05
CA LEU A 321 6.22 -15.23 -18.54
C LEU A 321 6.93 -14.40 -19.62
N TRP A 322 8.25 -14.43 -19.64
CA TRP A 322 9.07 -13.60 -20.52
C TRP A 322 9.99 -14.45 -21.40
N SER A 323 10.26 -14.00 -22.62
CA SER A 323 11.27 -14.53 -23.51
C SER A 323 12.16 -13.43 -24.07
N LEU A 324 13.44 -13.72 -24.21
CA LEU A 324 14.40 -12.81 -24.84
C LEU A 324 14.31 -12.98 -26.36
N LYS A 325 14.02 -11.91 -27.10
CA LYS A 325 14.03 -11.86 -28.55
C LYS A 325 15.09 -10.82 -29.00
N GLY A 326 16.24 -11.30 -29.44
CA GLY A 326 17.38 -10.41 -29.66
C GLY A 326 17.86 -9.81 -28.34
N LYS A 327 17.79 -8.49 -28.19
CA LYS A 327 18.12 -7.76 -26.94
C LYS A 327 16.91 -7.41 -26.10
N ASP A 328 15.68 -7.68 -26.57
CA ASP A 328 14.45 -7.23 -25.95
C ASP A 328 13.72 -8.37 -25.24
N TRP A 329 13.24 -8.08 -24.04
CA TRP A 329 12.37 -8.98 -23.31
C TRP A 329 10.92 -8.77 -23.73
N VAL A 330 10.25 -9.84 -24.14
CA VAL A 330 8.87 -9.83 -24.64
C VAL A 330 8.01 -10.75 -23.78
N LYS A 331 6.81 -10.30 -23.40
CA LYS A 331 5.81 -11.15 -22.72
C LYS A 331 5.39 -12.31 -23.64
N LYS A 332 5.39 -13.53 -23.12
CA LYS A 332 4.88 -14.72 -23.82
C LYS A 332 3.35 -14.70 -23.94
N PHE A 333 2.68 -14.13 -22.95
CA PHE A 333 1.22 -14.05 -22.84
C PHE A 333 0.79 -12.58 -22.65
N PRO A 334 0.69 -11.81 -23.73
CA PRO A 334 0.16 -10.45 -23.63
C PRO A 334 -1.33 -10.50 -23.27
N VAL A 335 -1.81 -9.45 -22.62
CA VAL A 335 -3.24 -9.27 -22.34
C VAL A 335 -4.00 -9.15 -23.65
N SER A 336 -5.11 -9.86 -23.81
CA SER A 336 -5.94 -9.90 -25.02
C SER A 336 -7.43 -9.64 -24.70
#